data_cfc1dc65f343a8bf9072f4240202a545
#
_entry.id   cfc1dc65f343a8bf9072f4240202a545
#
_cell.length_a   1.000
_cell.length_b   1.000
_cell.length_c   1.000
_cell.angle_alpha   90.00
_cell.angle_beta   90.00
_cell.angle_gamma   90.00
#
_symmetry.space_group_name_H-M   'P 1'
#
loop_
_entity.id
_entity.type
_entity.pdbx_description
1 polymer ?
#
loop_
_entity_poly.entity_id
_entity_poly.type
_entity_poly.pdbx_seq_one_letter_code
_entity_poly.pdbx_strand_id
1 'polypeptide(L)'
;MKYQKGELGEIEKRNNVKGYLTFSAFSSLRKDTEGIWIRHKRGNGYKPLWEFLNTKNTGWVIQLDVYGSRLPHGPVYIYYTKDDKGKYTEPRILIVADANYHIQSVLGLGLHQSIESSMALIALEKIESFPGNKKRKKIAHDIALLARLGDKINNDIELTKKELRFLYEIDSKIESFYHIADPKLEELKSKRNIKKDLAYIFGCKEENIGTNITDFDTNKIIYYYGSLEWEKEFVPDTFKDLKRIIGGASFPNLTSAAGLNNLQQVDGAYFSSLTNAEGLNNLRNIRGGAIFSNLIYAKGLNNLRNISAQASFPKLTNAEGLNNLQYIGNYAIFASLKSAKGLNSLKYIGEDANFSSLISAQGLDSLQNIVGEADFSSLPEATGLNNLKNIGEHAGFPNLINAKGLDSLQNIGGIAYFPKLITAQGLENLQHIGGYADFGSLINAESLHNLKYIGRRFNFRNLTSIKGLENINIDYMDSNR
;
A
#
# COMPACT_ATOMS: atom_id res chain seq x y z
N MET A 1 -36.62 -19.55 -18.88
CA MET A 1 -37.28 -18.40 -18.25
C MET A 1 -37.08 -17.17 -19.12
N LYS A 2 -38.14 -16.52 -19.59
CA LYS A 2 -38.00 -15.28 -20.36
C LYS A 2 -37.84 -14.12 -19.37
N TYR A 3 -36.65 -13.56 -19.28
CA TYR A 3 -36.50 -12.24 -18.64
C TYR A 3 -37.32 -11.20 -19.40
N GLN A 4 -38.25 -10.56 -18.74
CA GLN A 4 -39.00 -9.45 -19.32
C GLN A 4 -38.12 -8.20 -19.34
N LYS A 5 -38.31 -7.34 -20.34
CA LYS A 5 -37.50 -6.16 -20.69
C LYS A 5 -37.34 -5.10 -19.58
N GLY A 6 -37.95 -5.28 -18.42
CA GLY A 6 -37.89 -4.37 -17.26
C GLY A 6 -37.02 -4.84 -16.09
N GLU A 7 -36.44 -6.07 -16.15
CA GLU A 7 -35.66 -6.65 -15.04
C GLU A 7 -34.14 -6.61 -15.25
N LEU A 8 -33.68 -6.33 -16.46
CA LEU A 8 -32.27 -6.06 -16.79
C LEU A 8 -31.99 -4.59 -16.53
N GLY A 9 -31.21 -4.24 -15.54
CA GLY A 9 -30.81 -2.92 -15.10
C GLY A 9 -30.82 -1.74 -16.10
N GLU A 10 -30.49 -0.57 -15.65
CA GLU A 10 -30.50 0.64 -16.50
C GLU A 10 -29.34 0.63 -17.50
N ILE A 11 -29.64 0.82 -18.80
CA ILE A 11 -28.63 0.98 -19.84
C ILE A 11 -27.96 2.34 -19.65
N GLU A 12 -26.65 2.36 -19.45
CA GLU A 12 -25.88 3.60 -19.38
C GLU A 12 -25.44 4.06 -20.77
N LYS A 13 -25.75 5.32 -21.09
CA LYS A 13 -25.22 5.96 -22.30
C LYS A 13 -23.73 6.21 -22.13
N ARG A 14 -22.93 5.94 -23.18
CA ARG A 14 -21.52 6.29 -23.23
C ARG A 14 -21.34 7.79 -22.96
N ASN A 15 -20.71 8.15 -21.84
CA ASN A 15 -20.27 9.53 -21.63
C ASN A 15 -18.97 9.73 -22.41
N ASN A 16 -18.96 10.71 -23.31
CA ASN A 16 -17.75 11.14 -24.01
C ASN A 16 -16.75 11.73 -23.01
N VAL A 17 -15.80 10.93 -22.53
CA VAL A 17 -14.67 11.40 -21.73
C VAL A 17 -13.65 12.03 -22.66
N LYS A 18 -13.68 13.35 -22.75
CA LYS A 18 -12.61 14.15 -23.39
C LYS A 18 -11.43 14.22 -22.42
N GLY A 19 -10.35 13.51 -22.73
CA GLY A 19 -9.07 13.72 -22.07
C GLY A 19 -8.16 12.48 -22.03
N TYR A 20 -7.04 12.56 -22.72
CA TYR A 20 -5.84 11.71 -22.65
C TYR A 20 -5.71 10.43 -23.50
N LEU A 21 -6.66 10.03 -24.30
CA LEU A 21 -6.40 9.06 -25.38
C LEU A 21 -6.78 9.69 -26.72
N THR A 22 -5.82 9.77 -27.62
CA THR A 22 -6.07 10.28 -28.97
C THR A 22 -7.06 9.36 -29.71
N PHE A 23 -7.96 9.94 -30.48
CA PHE A 23 -9.04 9.28 -31.24
C PHE A 23 -8.59 8.08 -32.10
N SER A 24 -7.30 7.98 -32.42
CA SER A 24 -6.69 6.86 -33.16
C SER A 24 -6.66 5.53 -32.39
N ALA A 25 -6.77 5.55 -31.06
CA ALA A 25 -6.79 4.31 -30.25
C ALA A 25 -8.15 3.60 -30.30
N PHE A 26 -9.23 4.32 -30.61
CA PHE A 26 -10.60 3.77 -30.66
C PHE A 26 -10.99 3.18 -32.01
N SER A 27 -10.30 3.54 -33.09
CA SER A 27 -10.64 3.05 -34.44
C SER A 27 -10.23 1.59 -34.69
N SER A 28 -9.47 0.98 -33.78
CA SER A 28 -9.01 -0.41 -33.86
C SER A 28 -9.76 -1.39 -32.97
N LEU A 29 -10.88 -0.99 -32.35
CA LEU A 29 -11.74 -1.94 -31.63
C LEU A 29 -12.30 -2.97 -32.60
N ARG A 30 -11.95 -4.25 -32.38
CA ARG A 30 -12.50 -5.35 -33.17
C ARG A 30 -14.01 -5.42 -33.02
N LYS A 31 -14.73 -5.94 -34.03
CA LYS A 31 -16.19 -6.13 -33.99
C LYS A 31 -16.68 -6.92 -32.77
N ASP A 32 -15.84 -7.81 -32.25
CA ASP A 32 -16.10 -8.65 -31.09
C ASP A 32 -16.06 -7.91 -29.73
N THR A 33 -15.63 -6.64 -29.71
CA THR A 33 -15.56 -5.82 -28.50
C THR A 33 -16.71 -4.80 -28.41
N GLU A 34 -17.55 -4.67 -29.44
CA GLU A 34 -18.71 -3.78 -29.41
C GLU A 34 -19.73 -4.27 -28.39
N GLY A 35 -20.11 -3.40 -27.45
CA GLY A 35 -21.00 -3.80 -26.37
C GLY A 35 -21.63 -2.63 -25.63
N ILE A 36 -22.36 -2.96 -24.57
CA ILE A 36 -23.04 -1.99 -23.71
C ILE A 36 -22.77 -2.27 -22.24
N TRP A 37 -22.68 -1.21 -21.44
CA TRP A 37 -22.69 -1.30 -19.99
C TRP A 37 -24.12 -1.34 -19.47
N ILE A 38 -24.41 -2.32 -18.60
CA ILE A 38 -25.68 -2.42 -17.86
C ILE A 38 -25.36 -2.29 -16.38
N ARG A 39 -26.06 -1.35 -15.73
CA ARG A 39 -26.01 -1.15 -14.28
C ARG A 39 -27.11 -1.94 -13.61
N HIS A 40 -26.73 -2.80 -12.67
CA HIS A 40 -27.64 -3.53 -11.81
C HIS A 40 -27.68 -2.89 -10.43
N LYS A 41 -28.86 -2.39 -10.02
CA LYS A 41 -29.08 -1.77 -8.71
C LYS A 41 -29.20 -2.86 -7.64
N ARG A 42 -28.86 -2.51 -6.39
CA ARG A 42 -29.07 -3.36 -5.22
C ARG A 42 -30.57 -3.70 -5.06
N GLY A 43 -30.88 -4.95 -4.70
CA GLY A 43 -32.22 -5.43 -4.42
C GLY A 43 -32.34 -6.94 -4.62
N ASN A 44 -33.57 -7.47 -4.59
CA ASN A 44 -33.85 -8.89 -4.83
C ASN A 44 -33.39 -9.42 -6.21
N GLY A 45 -32.90 -8.53 -7.08
CA GLY A 45 -32.45 -8.82 -8.43
C GLY A 45 -31.05 -9.47 -8.54
N TYR A 46 -30.22 -9.51 -7.48
CA TYR A 46 -28.89 -10.11 -7.61
C TYR A 46 -28.90 -11.64 -7.73
N LYS A 47 -29.83 -12.32 -7.08
CA LYS A 47 -29.92 -13.78 -7.19
C LYS A 47 -30.22 -14.23 -8.62
N PRO A 48 -31.22 -13.71 -9.32
CA PRO A 48 -31.46 -14.01 -10.73
C PRO A 48 -30.29 -13.61 -11.66
N LEU A 49 -29.65 -12.47 -11.40
CA LEU A 49 -28.47 -12.06 -12.14
C LEU A 49 -27.33 -13.06 -11.97
N TRP A 50 -27.14 -13.54 -10.75
CA TRP A 50 -26.10 -14.52 -10.41
C TRP A 50 -26.34 -15.88 -11.08
N GLU A 51 -27.57 -16.37 -11.02
CA GLU A 51 -28.02 -17.58 -11.71
C GLU A 51 -27.76 -17.45 -13.22
N PHE A 52 -28.07 -16.31 -13.82
CA PHE A 52 -27.81 -16.01 -15.21
C PHE A 52 -26.30 -16.04 -15.52
N LEU A 53 -25.47 -15.34 -14.75
CA LEU A 53 -24.03 -15.30 -14.94
C LEU A 53 -23.38 -16.68 -14.81
N ASN A 54 -23.87 -17.51 -13.91
CA ASN A 54 -23.41 -18.90 -13.77
C ASN A 54 -23.72 -19.73 -15.02
N THR A 55 -24.84 -19.48 -15.70
CA THR A 55 -25.14 -20.18 -16.97
C THR A 55 -24.21 -19.80 -18.11
N LYS A 56 -23.50 -18.68 -17.98
CA LYS A 56 -22.55 -18.17 -18.97
C LYS A 56 -21.12 -18.66 -18.75
N ASN A 57 -20.89 -19.53 -17.77
CA ASN A 57 -19.55 -20.06 -17.42
C ASN A 57 -18.47 -18.98 -17.24
N THR A 58 -18.84 -17.81 -16.69
CA THR A 58 -17.90 -16.72 -16.50
C THR A 58 -16.79 -17.04 -15.53
N GLY A 59 -16.96 -18.05 -14.68
CA GLY A 59 -16.02 -18.41 -13.62
C GLY A 59 -15.86 -17.33 -12.55
N TRP A 60 -16.66 -16.27 -12.60
CA TRP A 60 -16.55 -15.17 -11.65
C TRP A 60 -16.94 -15.61 -10.25
N VAL A 61 -15.96 -15.62 -9.36
CA VAL A 61 -16.17 -15.78 -7.92
C VAL A 61 -16.19 -14.40 -7.30
N ILE A 62 -17.37 -13.80 -7.16
CA ILE A 62 -17.52 -12.69 -6.21
C ILE A 62 -17.54 -13.38 -4.84
N GLN A 63 -16.65 -12.98 -3.92
CA GLN A 63 -16.75 -13.40 -2.53
C GLN A 63 -18.10 -12.97 -1.97
N LEU A 64 -19.09 -13.81 -2.15
CA LEU A 64 -20.27 -13.83 -1.31
C LEU A 64 -19.76 -14.31 0.05
N ASP A 65 -19.89 -13.48 1.05
CA ASP A 65 -19.58 -13.85 2.42
C ASP A 65 -20.21 -15.22 2.72
N VAL A 66 -19.41 -16.17 3.22
CA VAL A 66 -19.79 -17.56 3.50
C VAL A 66 -21.01 -17.63 4.44
N TYR A 67 -21.38 -16.51 5.06
CA TYR A 67 -22.53 -16.34 5.94
C TYR A 67 -23.76 -15.68 5.29
N GLY A 68 -23.82 -15.51 3.97
CA GLY A 68 -25.05 -15.16 3.25
C GLY A 68 -25.61 -13.76 3.47
N SER A 69 -24.88 -12.82 4.10
CA SER A 69 -25.45 -11.55 4.55
C SER A 69 -24.84 -10.27 3.97
N ARG A 70 -23.77 -10.34 3.15
CA ARG A 70 -23.17 -9.13 2.56
C ARG A 70 -22.97 -9.24 1.06
N LEU A 71 -24.05 -9.10 0.31
CA LEU A 71 -23.99 -8.62 -1.08
C LEU A 71 -23.30 -7.24 -1.11
N PRO A 72 -22.58 -6.90 -2.20
CA PRO A 72 -21.98 -5.57 -2.30
C PRO A 72 -23.00 -4.48 -1.96
N HIS A 73 -22.61 -3.55 -1.09
CA HIS A 73 -23.52 -2.49 -0.62
C HIS A 73 -23.85 -1.46 -1.71
N GLY A 74 -23.34 -1.63 -2.93
CA GLY A 74 -23.51 -0.71 -4.05
C GLY A 74 -23.83 -1.41 -5.37
N PRO A 75 -23.88 -0.67 -6.49
CA PRO A 75 -24.27 -1.19 -7.80
C PRO A 75 -23.20 -2.11 -8.40
N VAL A 76 -23.66 -3.03 -9.25
CA VAL A 76 -22.84 -3.87 -10.10
C VAL A 76 -22.99 -3.42 -11.55
N TYR A 77 -21.88 -3.27 -12.26
CA TYR A 77 -21.85 -2.90 -13.67
C TYR A 77 -21.29 -4.05 -14.47
N ILE A 78 -22.00 -4.46 -15.53
CA ILE A 78 -21.54 -5.53 -16.42
C ILE A 78 -21.50 -5.00 -17.85
N TYR A 79 -20.39 -5.27 -18.53
CA TYR A 79 -20.24 -5.04 -19.95
C TYR A 79 -20.63 -6.29 -20.71
N TYR A 80 -21.61 -6.16 -21.63
CA TYR A 80 -22.09 -7.25 -22.47
C TYR A 80 -21.74 -6.97 -23.92
N THR A 81 -21.19 -7.98 -24.59
CA THR A 81 -21.06 -8.02 -26.05
C THR A 81 -22.23 -8.77 -26.68
N LYS A 82 -22.32 -8.75 -28.01
CA LYS A 82 -23.37 -9.46 -28.75
C LYS A 82 -23.12 -10.97 -28.74
N ASP A 83 -24.20 -11.72 -28.56
CA ASP A 83 -24.25 -13.17 -28.84
C ASP A 83 -24.41 -13.45 -30.35
N ASP A 84 -24.45 -14.72 -30.73
CA ASP A 84 -24.64 -15.17 -32.11
C ASP A 84 -25.95 -14.69 -32.75
N LYS A 85 -26.92 -14.27 -31.92
CA LYS A 85 -28.21 -13.73 -32.34
C LYS A 85 -28.23 -12.20 -32.38
N GLY A 86 -27.06 -11.55 -32.20
CA GLY A 86 -26.90 -10.09 -32.18
C GLY A 86 -27.44 -9.40 -30.92
N LYS A 87 -27.76 -10.13 -29.86
CA LYS A 87 -28.26 -9.57 -28.58
C LYS A 87 -27.09 -9.38 -27.60
N TYR A 88 -27.11 -8.29 -26.84
CA TYR A 88 -26.12 -8.00 -25.81
C TYR A 88 -26.35 -8.88 -24.56
N THR A 89 -25.88 -10.11 -24.59
CA THR A 89 -26.06 -11.12 -23.53
C THR A 89 -24.77 -11.83 -23.12
N GLU A 90 -23.64 -11.57 -23.79
CA GLU A 90 -22.36 -12.18 -23.46
C GLU A 90 -21.59 -11.27 -22.48
N PRO A 91 -21.53 -11.62 -21.19
CA PRO A 91 -20.85 -10.82 -20.18
C PRO A 91 -19.32 -10.91 -20.36
N ARG A 92 -18.62 -9.77 -20.36
CA ARG A 92 -17.17 -9.69 -20.58
C ARG A 92 -16.41 -9.04 -19.44
N ILE A 93 -17.00 -8.02 -18.80
CA ILE A 93 -16.37 -7.30 -17.68
C ILE A 93 -17.42 -7.11 -16.60
N LEU A 94 -17.04 -7.31 -15.34
CA LEU A 94 -17.86 -7.01 -14.19
C LEU A 94 -17.13 -6.04 -13.27
N ILE A 95 -17.77 -4.94 -12.88
CA ILE A 95 -17.29 -3.97 -11.90
C ILE A 95 -18.25 -3.93 -10.73
N VAL A 96 -17.74 -4.17 -9.53
CA VAL A 96 -18.49 -4.03 -8.27
C VAL A 96 -18.10 -2.72 -7.62
N ALA A 97 -19.08 -1.91 -7.24
CA ALA A 97 -18.86 -0.68 -6.48
C ALA A 97 -19.54 -0.73 -5.11
N ASP A 98 -19.08 0.08 -4.16
CA ASP A 98 -19.76 0.28 -2.88
C ASP A 98 -20.89 1.34 -2.99
N ALA A 99 -21.54 1.64 -1.87
CA ALA A 99 -22.63 2.63 -1.81
C ALA A 99 -22.18 4.06 -2.21
N ASN A 100 -20.89 4.36 -2.08
CA ASN A 100 -20.30 5.64 -2.44
C ASN A 100 -19.68 5.62 -3.86
N TYR A 101 -19.98 4.58 -4.63
CA TYR A 101 -19.44 4.35 -5.98
C TYR A 101 -17.91 4.14 -6.03
N HIS A 102 -17.28 3.76 -4.93
CA HIS A 102 -15.88 3.34 -4.99
C HIS A 102 -15.78 1.90 -5.50
N ILE A 103 -14.91 1.67 -6.46
CA ILE A 103 -14.71 0.35 -7.05
C ILE A 103 -14.17 -0.61 -5.97
N GLN A 104 -14.83 -1.75 -5.79
CA GLN A 104 -14.42 -2.83 -4.91
C GLN A 104 -13.70 -3.96 -5.66
N SER A 105 -14.19 -4.28 -6.88
CA SER A 105 -13.63 -5.35 -7.70
C SER A 105 -13.85 -5.08 -9.19
N VAL A 106 -12.93 -5.59 -10.02
CA VAL A 106 -13.07 -5.60 -11.48
C VAL A 106 -12.67 -6.99 -11.98
N LEU A 107 -13.58 -7.68 -12.66
CA LEU A 107 -13.41 -9.04 -13.16
C LEU A 107 -13.57 -9.10 -14.67
N GLY A 108 -12.79 -9.93 -15.34
CA GLY A 108 -12.90 -10.29 -16.75
C GLY A 108 -13.02 -11.80 -16.95
N LEU A 109 -12.94 -12.25 -18.19
CA LEU A 109 -12.98 -13.69 -18.56
C LEU A 109 -11.59 -14.28 -18.78
N GLY A 110 -10.54 -13.51 -18.58
CA GLY A 110 -9.16 -13.98 -18.69
C GLY A 110 -8.75 -14.92 -17.54
N LEU A 111 -7.54 -15.45 -17.65
CA LEU A 111 -6.99 -16.33 -16.62
C LEU A 111 -7.04 -15.66 -15.24
N HIS A 112 -7.46 -16.41 -14.22
CA HIS A 112 -7.69 -15.88 -12.86
C HIS A 112 -8.64 -14.68 -12.82
N GLN A 113 -9.64 -14.64 -13.70
CA GLN A 113 -10.64 -13.57 -13.81
C GLN A 113 -10.03 -12.20 -14.18
N SER A 114 -8.86 -12.21 -14.81
CA SER A 114 -8.24 -11.00 -15.34
C SER A 114 -9.07 -10.43 -16.51
N ILE A 115 -8.88 -9.12 -16.77
CA ILE A 115 -9.51 -8.49 -17.93
C ILE A 115 -8.79 -8.96 -19.20
N GLU A 116 -9.55 -9.39 -20.19
CA GLU A 116 -9.02 -9.75 -21.50
C GLU A 116 -8.37 -8.52 -22.17
N SER A 117 -7.28 -8.73 -22.90
CA SER A 117 -6.55 -7.65 -23.58
C SER A 117 -7.44 -6.76 -24.45
N SER A 118 -8.38 -7.37 -25.18
CA SER A 118 -9.34 -6.66 -26.03
C SER A 118 -10.34 -5.79 -25.24
N MET A 119 -10.57 -6.10 -23.97
CA MET A 119 -11.51 -5.42 -23.08
C MET A 119 -10.86 -4.35 -22.18
N ALA A 120 -9.54 -4.30 -22.13
CA ALA A 120 -8.81 -3.47 -21.17
C ALA A 120 -9.11 -1.98 -21.30
N LEU A 121 -9.20 -1.46 -22.52
CA LEU A 121 -9.50 -0.04 -22.76
C LEU A 121 -10.96 0.30 -22.38
N ILE A 122 -11.89 -0.63 -22.61
CA ILE A 122 -13.31 -0.47 -22.26
C ILE A 122 -13.48 -0.45 -20.73
N ALA A 123 -12.74 -1.33 -20.04
CA ALA A 123 -12.72 -1.36 -18.59
C ALA A 123 -12.13 -0.06 -18.02
N LEU A 124 -11.01 0.41 -18.57
CA LEU A 124 -10.35 1.64 -18.14
C LEU A 124 -11.27 2.87 -18.29
N GLU A 125 -11.90 3.03 -19.46
CA GLU A 125 -12.86 4.12 -19.70
C GLU A 125 -13.97 4.15 -18.65
N LYS A 126 -14.52 2.96 -18.32
CA LYS A 126 -15.55 2.86 -17.30
C LYS A 126 -15.04 3.19 -15.91
N ILE A 127 -13.87 2.67 -15.54
CA ILE A 127 -13.23 2.90 -14.23
C ILE A 127 -12.93 4.39 -14.01
N GLU A 128 -12.47 5.10 -15.05
CA GLU A 128 -12.23 6.55 -14.97
C GLU A 128 -13.50 7.36 -14.65
N SER A 129 -14.70 6.85 -14.99
CA SER A 129 -15.97 7.50 -14.69
C SER A 129 -16.38 7.44 -13.20
N PHE A 130 -15.71 6.61 -12.38
CA PHE A 130 -16.05 6.49 -10.96
C PHE A 130 -15.34 7.55 -10.11
N PRO A 131 -15.98 8.06 -9.03
CA PRO A 131 -15.34 9.00 -8.12
C PRO A 131 -14.22 8.37 -7.32
N GLY A 132 -13.23 9.17 -6.92
CA GLY A 132 -12.22 8.82 -5.92
C GLY A 132 -11.17 7.80 -6.35
N ASN A 133 -10.41 7.36 -5.36
CA ASN A 133 -9.48 6.22 -5.33
C ASN A 133 -8.38 6.17 -6.40
N LYS A 134 -7.36 7.03 -6.24
CA LYS A 134 -6.15 7.06 -7.07
C LYS A 134 -5.47 5.68 -7.22
N LYS A 135 -5.43 4.88 -6.15
CA LYS A 135 -4.81 3.55 -6.14
C LYS A 135 -5.52 2.60 -7.11
N ARG A 136 -6.85 2.53 -7.08
CA ARG A 136 -7.62 1.63 -7.95
C ARG A 136 -7.60 2.06 -9.42
N LYS A 137 -7.58 3.37 -9.68
CA LYS A 137 -7.36 3.89 -11.03
C LYS A 137 -5.97 3.51 -11.56
N LYS A 138 -4.94 3.57 -10.71
CA LYS A 138 -3.60 3.10 -11.07
C LYS A 138 -3.61 1.61 -11.44
N ILE A 139 -4.24 0.75 -10.61
CA ILE A 139 -4.37 -0.68 -10.89
C ILE A 139 -5.02 -0.92 -12.26
N ALA A 140 -6.14 -0.26 -12.54
CA ALA A 140 -6.82 -0.38 -13.82
C ALA A 140 -5.97 0.07 -15.00
N HIS A 141 -5.23 1.16 -14.83
CA HIS A 141 -4.30 1.67 -15.83
C HIS A 141 -3.16 0.68 -16.10
N ASP A 142 -2.60 0.10 -15.04
CA ASP A 142 -1.52 -0.89 -15.13
C ASP A 142 -2.01 -2.14 -15.89
N ILE A 143 -3.22 -2.64 -15.59
CA ILE A 143 -3.83 -3.79 -16.30
C ILE A 143 -4.06 -3.47 -17.78
N ALA A 144 -4.59 -2.28 -18.10
CA ALA A 144 -4.82 -1.87 -19.48
C ALA A 144 -3.50 -1.77 -20.27
N LEU A 145 -2.44 -1.28 -19.62
CA LEU A 145 -1.12 -1.20 -20.23
C LEU A 145 -0.50 -2.58 -20.45
N LEU A 146 -0.62 -3.50 -19.47
CA LEU A 146 -0.19 -4.90 -19.63
C LEU A 146 -0.87 -5.58 -20.82
N ALA A 147 -2.19 -5.38 -20.96
CA ALA A 147 -2.94 -5.91 -22.09
C ALA A 147 -2.38 -5.41 -23.43
N ARG A 148 -2.14 -4.10 -23.53
CA ARG A 148 -1.55 -3.46 -24.74
C ARG A 148 -0.14 -3.98 -25.04
N LEU A 149 0.69 -4.20 -24.01
CA LEU A 149 2.02 -4.79 -24.19
C LEU A 149 1.93 -6.21 -24.69
N GLY A 150 0.94 -6.97 -24.22
CA GLY A 150 0.65 -8.33 -24.70
C GLY A 150 0.37 -8.34 -26.19
N ASP A 151 -0.47 -7.43 -26.69
CA ASP A 151 -0.75 -7.32 -28.12
C ASP A 151 0.51 -6.98 -28.94
N LYS A 152 1.35 -6.07 -28.44
CA LYS A 152 2.62 -5.73 -29.10
C LYS A 152 3.57 -6.93 -29.19
N ILE A 153 3.77 -7.64 -28.06
CA ILE A 153 4.66 -8.80 -27.98
C ILE A 153 4.17 -9.93 -28.90
N ASN A 154 2.86 -10.20 -28.91
CA ASN A 154 2.28 -11.25 -29.76
C ASN A 154 2.32 -10.93 -31.25
N ASN A 155 2.50 -9.66 -31.63
CA ASN A 155 2.63 -9.23 -33.02
C ASN A 155 4.08 -8.81 -33.37
N ASP A 156 5.07 -9.23 -32.57
CA ASP A 156 6.50 -8.95 -32.76
C ASP A 156 6.83 -7.45 -32.90
N ILE A 157 6.04 -6.58 -32.25
CA ILE A 157 6.29 -5.14 -32.21
C ILE A 157 7.26 -4.84 -31.07
N GLU A 158 8.36 -4.17 -31.38
CA GLU A 158 9.35 -3.77 -30.38
C GLU A 158 8.76 -2.87 -29.29
N LEU A 159 9.15 -3.14 -28.04
CA LEU A 159 8.78 -2.32 -26.90
C LEU A 159 9.76 -1.17 -26.72
N THR A 160 9.22 0.00 -26.44
CA THR A 160 10.01 1.18 -26.07
C THR A 160 10.68 0.99 -24.70
N LYS A 161 11.73 1.74 -24.43
CA LYS A 161 12.41 1.75 -23.13
C LYS A 161 11.44 2.01 -21.96
N LYS A 162 10.44 2.87 -22.15
CA LYS A 162 9.42 3.15 -21.12
C LYS A 162 8.49 1.95 -20.88
N GLU A 163 8.09 1.27 -21.94
CA GLU A 163 7.27 0.07 -21.85
C GLU A 163 8.02 -1.09 -21.20
N LEU A 164 9.31 -1.27 -21.53
CA LEU A 164 10.17 -2.25 -20.86
C LEU A 164 10.36 -1.93 -19.38
N ARG A 165 10.57 -0.65 -19.01
CA ARG A 165 10.66 -0.24 -17.59
C ARG A 165 9.39 -0.57 -16.82
N PHE A 166 8.23 -0.42 -17.44
CA PHE A 166 6.95 -0.83 -16.87
C PHE A 166 6.88 -2.36 -16.73
N LEU A 167 7.12 -3.12 -17.84
CA LEU A 167 7.04 -4.58 -17.84
C LEU A 167 7.94 -5.25 -16.77
N TYR A 168 9.15 -4.72 -16.59
CA TYR A 168 10.10 -5.21 -15.57
C TYR A 168 9.95 -4.50 -14.22
N GLU A 169 8.88 -3.73 -14.03
CA GLU A 169 8.57 -3.06 -12.76
C GLU A 169 9.73 -2.20 -12.24
N ILE A 170 10.49 -1.54 -13.13
CA ILE A 170 11.70 -0.80 -12.77
C ILE A 170 11.41 0.43 -11.92
N ASP A 171 10.31 1.13 -12.18
CA ASP A 171 9.95 2.38 -11.51
C ASP A 171 8.95 2.17 -10.37
N SER A 172 7.97 1.29 -10.56
CA SER A 172 6.95 0.95 -9.56
C SER A 172 6.46 -0.48 -9.76
N LYS A 173 5.98 -1.11 -8.68
CA LYS A 173 5.28 -2.40 -8.80
C LYS A 173 3.98 -2.23 -9.56
N ILE A 174 3.66 -3.24 -10.37
CA ILE A 174 2.36 -3.38 -11.03
C ILE A 174 1.42 -4.00 -10.01
N GLU A 175 0.40 -3.26 -9.66
CA GLU A 175 -0.60 -3.72 -8.69
C GLU A 175 -1.74 -4.44 -9.42
N SER A 176 -2.31 -5.46 -8.77
CA SER A 176 -3.52 -6.15 -9.23
C SER A 176 -4.68 -5.93 -8.26
N PHE A 177 -5.91 -6.18 -8.70
CA PHE A 177 -7.07 -6.12 -7.81
C PHE A 177 -7.09 -7.23 -6.74
N TYR A 178 -6.27 -8.27 -6.90
CA TYR A 178 -6.29 -9.50 -6.08
C TYR A 178 -5.10 -9.65 -5.15
N HIS A 179 -4.26 -8.62 -4.97
CA HIS A 179 -3.03 -8.69 -4.17
C HIS A 179 -2.00 -9.75 -4.61
N ILE A 180 -2.23 -10.41 -5.74
CA ILE A 180 -1.35 -11.38 -6.36
C ILE A 180 -0.81 -10.74 -7.65
N ALA A 181 0.45 -11.00 -8.00
CA ALA A 181 1.01 -10.56 -9.29
C ALA A 181 0.12 -11.03 -10.44
N ASP A 182 -0.15 -10.16 -11.41
CA ASP A 182 -0.96 -10.53 -12.57
C ASP A 182 -0.23 -11.63 -13.36
N PRO A 183 -0.85 -12.82 -13.56
CA PRO A 183 -0.22 -13.91 -14.31
C PRO A 183 0.23 -13.51 -15.72
N LYS A 184 -0.44 -12.52 -16.31
CA LYS A 184 -0.09 -11.96 -17.61
C LYS A 184 1.30 -11.34 -17.61
N LEU A 185 1.71 -10.73 -16.49
CA LEU A 185 3.03 -10.14 -16.34
C LEU A 185 4.14 -11.18 -16.54
N GLU A 186 4.04 -12.32 -15.87
CA GLU A 186 5.03 -13.39 -15.98
C GLU A 186 4.98 -14.07 -17.37
N GLU A 187 3.78 -14.26 -17.95
CA GLU A 187 3.63 -14.74 -19.33
C GLU A 187 4.38 -13.82 -20.33
N LEU A 188 4.22 -12.49 -20.19
CA LEU A 188 4.86 -11.54 -21.10
C LEU A 188 6.39 -11.50 -20.92
N LYS A 189 6.87 -11.56 -19.69
CA LYS A 189 8.32 -11.61 -19.39
C LYS A 189 8.95 -12.89 -19.94
N SER A 190 8.27 -14.03 -19.85
CA SER A 190 8.80 -15.34 -20.35
C SER A 190 9.04 -15.38 -21.85
N LYS A 191 8.36 -14.54 -22.63
CA LYS A 191 8.52 -14.41 -24.09
C LYS A 191 9.70 -13.51 -24.49
N ARG A 192 10.49 -12.99 -23.52
CA ARG A 192 11.50 -11.99 -23.81
C ARG A 192 12.89 -12.37 -23.32
N ASN A 193 13.92 -11.76 -23.91
CA ASN A 193 15.29 -11.85 -23.42
C ASN A 193 15.52 -10.80 -22.32
N ILE A 194 15.47 -11.24 -21.06
CA ILE A 194 15.58 -10.38 -19.88
C ILE A 194 16.91 -9.63 -19.84
N LYS A 195 18.04 -10.30 -20.12
CA LYS A 195 19.38 -9.66 -20.10
C LYS A 195 19.48 -8.55 -21.14
N LYS A 196 19.01 -8.81 -22.37
CA LYS A 196 18.99 -7.83 -23.47
C LYS A 196 18.11 -6.61 -23.12
N ASP A 197 16.90 -6.85 -22.63
CA ASP A 197 15.95 -5.78 -22.30
C ASP A 197 16.48 -4.92 -21.15
N LEU A 198 17.01 -5.51 -20.09
CA LEU A 198 17.56 -4.79 -18.95
C LEU A 198 18.85 -4.03 -19.31
N ALA A 199 19.72 -4.62 -20.16
CA ALA A 199 20.88 -3.94 -20.68
C ALA A 199 20.49 -2.66 -21.45
N TYR A 200 19.44 -2.75 -22.28
CA TYR A 200 18.89 -1.58 -23.00
C TYR A 200 18.28 -0.54 -22.02
N ILE A 201 17.54 -1.00 -21.00
CA ILE A 201 16.96 -0.12 -19.97
C ILE A 201 18.06 0.66 -19.23
N PHE A 202 19.12 -0.01 -18.80
CA PHE A 202 20.16 0.59 -17.97
C PHE A 202 21.34 1.20 -18.75
N GLY A 203 21.40 0.94 -20.05
CA GLY A 203 22.49 1.44 -20.91
C GLY A 203 23.83 0.79 -20.58
N CYS A 204 23.83 -0.54 -20.36
CA CYS A 204 25.01 -1.34 -20.08
C CYS A 204 25.08 -2.55 -21.01
N LYS A 205 26.11 -3.38 -20.87
CA LYS A 205 26.22 -4.63 -21.63
C LYS A 205 25.36 -5.73 -21.01
N GLU A 206 24.95 -6.72 -21.79
CA GLU A 206 24.19 -7.88 -21.28
C GLU A 206 24.95 -8.67 -20.22
N GLU A 207 26.28 -8.76 -20.33
CA GLU A 207 27.16 -9.40 -19.34
C GLU A 207 27.15 -8.71 -17.95
N ASN A 208 26.65 -7.46 -17.87
CA ASN A 208 26.50 -6.75 -16.58
C ASN A 208 25.15 -7.03 -15.92
N ILE A 209 24.29 -7.82 -16.53
CA ILE A 209 22.98 -8.22 -16.00
C ILE A 209 23.08 -9.67 -15.49
N GLY A 210 22.91 -9.85 -14.18
CA GLY A 210 22.78 -11.15 -13.54
C GLY A 210 21.34 -11.61 -13.44
N THR A 211 21.07 -12.86 -13.69
CA THR A 211 19.77 -13.53 -13.50
C THR A 211 19.92 -14.85 -12.73
N ASN A 212 21.15 -15.29 -12.56
CA ASN A 212 21.52 -16.47 -11.77
C ASN A 212 22.72 -16.11 -10.88
N ILE A 213 22.85 -16.74 -9.73
CA ILE A 213 23.95 -16.51 -8.78
C ILE A 213 25.32 -16.82 -9.41
N THR A 214 25.40 -17.82 -10.30
CA THR A 214 26.62 -18.21 -11.01
C THR A 214 27.09 -17.14 -12.00
N ASP A 215 26.26 -16.20 -12.39
CA ASP A 215 26.67 -15.09 -13.26
C ASP A 215 27.77 -14.21 -12.58
N PHE A 216 27.83 -14.19 -11.25
CA PHE A 216 28.87 -13.46 -10.50
C PHE A 216 30.26 -14.11 -10.59
N ASP A 217 30.34 -15.39 -10.95
CA ASP A 217 31.63 -16.11 -11.02
C ASP A 217 32.44 -15.70 -12.26
N THR A 218 31.75 -15.24 -13.31
CA THR A 218 32.38 -14.99 -14.62
C THR A 218 32.23 -13.54 -15.10
N ASN A 219 31.27 -12.80 -14.54
CA ASN A 219 30.91 -11.48 -15.04
C ASN A 219 30.93 -10.41 -13.95
N LYS A 220 31.15 -9.17 -14.38
CA LYS A 220 30.98 -7.98 -13.56
C LYS A 220 29.48 -7.62 -13.50
N ILE A 221 28.74 -8.15 -12.52
CA ILE A 221 27.32 -7.90 -12.37
C ILE A 221 27.08 -6.53 -11.71
N ILE A 222 26.32 -5.67 -12.40
CA ILE A 222 25.93 -4.34 -11.93
C ILE A 222 24.46 -4.34 -11.52
N TYR A 223 23.62 -5.07 -12.24
CA TYR A 223 22.18 -5.21 -12.01
C TYR A 223 21.81 -6.67 -11.96
N TYR A 224 21.08 -7.07 -10.93
CA TYR A 224 20.59 -8.43 -10.78
C TYR A 224 19.07 -8.46 -10.87
N TYR A 225 18.52 -9.38 -11.65
CA TYR A 225 17.08 -9.60 -11.81
C TYR A 225 16.67 -10.93 -11.21
N GLY A 226 15.67 -10.88 -10.33
CA GLY A 226 15.16 -12.01 -9.55
C GLY A 226 15.52 -11.87 -8.07
N SER A 227 15.11 -12.84 -7.27
CA SER A 227 15.48 -12.92 -5.86
C SER A 227 16.94 -13.40 -5.75
N LEU A 228 17.76 -12.60 -5.09
CA LEU A 228 19.14 -12.96 -4.79
C LEU A 228 19.19 -13.55 -3.38
N GLU A 229 19.41 -14.85 -3.30
CA GLU A 229 19.55 -15.60 -2.05
C GLU A 229 21.02 -15.95 -1.83
N TRP A 230 21.57 -15.54 -0.67
CA TRP A 230 22.95 -15.77 -0.31
C TRP A 230 23.05 -16.22 1.14
N GLU A 231 23.38 -17.50 1.33
CA GLU A 231 23.34 -18.15 2.65
C GLU A 231 24.67 -18.10 3.42
N LYS A 232 25.74 -17.55 2.80
CA LYS A 232 27.07 -17.48 3.46
C LYS A 232 27.17 -16.26 4.37
N GLU A 233 28.11 -16.33 5.32
CA GLU A 233 28.35 -15.26 6.31
C GLU A 233 29.00 -14.00 5.72
N PHE A 234 29.65 -14.11 4.55
CA PHE A 234 30.36 -13.02 3.89
C PHE A 234 29.99 -12.96 2.42
N VAL A 235 29.91 -11.74 1.85
CA VAL A 235 29.77 -11.54 0.41
C VAL A 235 31.11 -11.61 -0.30
N PRO A 236 31.21 -12.25 -1.48
CA PRO A 236 32.45 -12.28 -2.24
C PRO A 236 32.73 -10.92 -2.91
N ASP A 237 33.98 -10.67 -3.25
CA ASP A 237 34.41 -9.45 -3.95
C ASP A 237 33.71 -9.23 -5.30
N THR A 238 33.16 -10.29 -5.88
CA THR A 238 32.39 -10.22 -7.14
C THR A 238 31.10 -9.42 -7.02
N PHE A 239 30.60 -9.19 -5.79
CA PHE A 239 29.39 -8.37 -5.54
C PHE A 239 29.68 -6.86 -5.46
N LYS A 240 30.94 -6.47 -5.40
CA LYS A 240 31.34 -5.06 -5.17
C LYS A 240 30.79 -4.05 -6.16
N ASP A 241 30.48 -4.48 -7.39
CA ASP A 241 29.95 -3.61 -8.43
C ASP A 241 28.41 -3.58 -8.48
N LEU A 242 27.74 -4.41 -7.67
CA LEU A 242 26.30 -4.56 -7.65
C LEU A 242 25.62 -3.27 -7.15
N LYS A 243 24.79 -2.66 -8.01
CA LYS A 243 24.07 -1.41 -7.71
C LYS A 243 22.62 -1.62 -7.40
N ARG A 244 22.00 -2.64 -8.02
CA ARG A 244 20.57 -2.86 -7.86
C ARG A 244 20.20 -4.34 -7.97
N ILE A 245 19.31 -4.77 -7.09
CA ILE A 245 18.61 -6.04 -7.18
C ILE A 245 17.14 -5.75 -7.49
N ILE A 246 16.67 -6.20 -8.66
CA ILE A 246 15.27 -6.09 -9.10
C ILE A 246 14.57 -7.37 -8.63
N GLY A 247 14.25 -7.43 -7.36
CA GLY A 247 13.77 -8.58 -6.63
C GLY A 247 14.15 -8.52 -5.16
N GLY A 248 13.95 -9.60 -4.43
CA GLY A 248 14.35 -9.70 -3.02
C GLY A 248 15.85 -9.90 -2.86
N ALA A 249 16.44 -9.29 -1.86
CA ALA A 249 17.80 -9.51 -1.41
C ALA A 249 17.77 -10.24 -0.06
N SER A 250 17.99 -11.54 -0.07
CA SER A 250 17.95 -12.40 1.12
C SER A 250 19.34 -12.85 1.51
N PHE A 251 19.79 -12.37 2.67
CA PHE A 251 21.12 -12.63 3.24
C PHE A 251 20.98 -13.08 4.72
N PRO A 252 20.38 -14.26 4.97
CA PRO A 252 19.99 -14.66 6.33
C PRO A 252 21.18 -14.83 7.28
N ASN A 253 22.33 -15.29 6.78
CA ASN A 253 23.50 -15.61 7.58
C ASN A 253 24.60 -14.53 7.52
N LEU A 254 24.38 -13.46 6.75
CA LEU A 254 25.39 -12.43 6.53
C LEU A 254 25.66 -11.67 7.85
N THR A 255 26.92 -11.71 8.31
CA THR A 255 27.36 -11.01 9.52
C THR A 255 28.00 -9.64 9.23
N SER A 256 28.47 -9.44 8.00
CA SER A 256 29.03 -8.17 7.51
C SER A 256 28.57 -7.90 6.09
N ALA A 257 28.07 -6.69 5.83
CA ALA A 257 27.67 -6.25 4.50
C ALA A 257 28.85 -5.65 3.68
N ALA A 258 30.08 -5.80 4.13
CA ALA A 258 31.27 -5.45 3.34
C ALA A 258 31.20 -6.18 1.98
N GLY A 259 31.43 -5.46 0.89
CA GLY A 259 31.20 -5.98 -0.48
C GLY A 259 29.90 -5.52 -1.12
N LEU A 260 28.91 -5.04 -0.35
CA LEU A 260 27.66 -4.44 -0.88
C LEU A 260 27.70 -2.91 -0.93
N ASN A 261 28.87 -2.30 -0.83
CA ASN A 261 29.05 -0.84 -0.70
C ASN A 261 28.45 -0.03 -1.86
N ASN A 262 28.27 -0.63 -3.03
CA ASN A 262 27.69 0.05 -4.19
C ASN A 262 26.19 -0.19 -4.35
N LEU A 263 25.58 -1.04 -3.49
CA LEU A 263 24.17 -1.36 -3.57
C LEU A 263 23.30 -0.12 -3.23
N GLN A 264 22.47 0.29 -4.18
CA GLN A 264 21.65 1.51 -4.08
C GLN A 264 20.17 1.22 -3.91
N GLN A 265 19.69 0.11 -4.45
CA GLN A 265 18.28 -0.23 -4.45
C GLN A 265 18.04 -1.73 -4.47
N VAL A 266 17.05 -2.15 -3.70
CA VAL A 266 16.50 -3.53 -3.69
C VAL A 266 14.98 -3.48 -3.62
N ASP A 267 14.32 -4.54 -4.06
CA ASP A 267 12.86 -4.65 -3.93
C ASP A 267 12.43 -5.22 -2.57
N GLY A 268 13.28 -6.00 -1.93
CA GLY A 268 13.14 -6.44 -0.54
C GLY A 268 14.52 -6.63 0.08
N ALA A 269 14.67 -6.33 1.37
CA ALA A 269 15.92 -6.43 2.10
C ALA A 269 15.74 -7.32 3.34
N TYR A 270 16.32 -8.51 3.32
CA TYR A 270 16.20 -9.51 4.38
C TYR A 270 17.60 -9.86 4.90
N PHE A 271 17.99 -9.25 6.03
CA PHE A 271 19.30 -9.37 6.66
C PHE A 271 19.14 -9.83 8.11
N SER A 272 18.95 -11.13 8.31
CA SER A 272 18.58 -11.65 9.62
C SER A 272 19.73 -11.64 10.64
N SER A 273 20.99 -11.78 10.20
CA SER A 273 22.16 -11.91 11.10
C SER A 273 22.99 -10.65 11.26
N LEU A 274 22.77 -9.61 10.45
CA LEU A 274 23.51 -8.34 10.57
C LEU A 274 23.24 -7.67 11.92
N THR A 275 24.30 -7.32 12.65
CA THR A 275 24.26 -6.53 13.88
C THR A 275 24.53 -5.04 13.64
N ASN A 276 25.23 -4.70 12.56
CA ASN A 276 25.38 -3.35 12.01
C ASN A 276 25.26 -3.40 10.48
N ALA A 277 24.98 -2.27 9.85
CA ALA A 277 24.74 -2.20 8.41
C ALA A 277 25.92 -1.59 7.63
N GLU A 278 27.13 -1.53 8.20
CA GLU A 278 28.32 -1.07 7.50
C GLU A 278 28.53 -1.91 6.22
N GLY A 279 28.68 -1.24 5.07
CA GLY A 279 28.66 -1.87 3.75
C GLY A 279 27.39 -1.59 2.95
N LEU A 280 26.31 -1.10 3.58
CA LEU A 280 25.08 -0.67 2.89
C LEU A 280 25.00 0.87 2.72
N ASN A 281 26.14 1.55 2.78
CA ASN A 281 26.21 3.02 2.84
C ASN A 281 25.58 3.74 1.64
N ASN A 282 25.45 3.07 0.50
CA ASN A 282 24.82 3.64 -0.69
C ASN A 282 23.36 3.22 -0.89
N LEU A 283 22.80 2.37 -0.01
CA LEU A 283 21.43 1.93 -0.09
C LEU A 283 20.46 3.11 0.16
N ARG A 284 19.64 3.43 -0.83
CA ARG A 284 18.74 4.60 -0.82
C ARG A 284 17.27 4.22 -0.73
N ASN A 285 16.90 3.14 -1.41
CA ASN A 285 15.50 2.74 -1.51
C ASN A 285 15.35 1.22 -1.39
N ILE A 286 14.41 0.82 -0.55
CA ILE A 286 13.88 -0.54 -0.47
C ILE A 286 12.43 -0.46 -0.91
N ARG A 287 12.09 -1.02 -2.10
CA ARG A 287 10.77 -0.91 -2.70
C ARG A 287 9.74 -1.87 -2.12
N GLY A 288 10.15 -2.74 -1.24
CA GLY A 288 9.33 -3.67 -0.47
C GLY A 288 9.64 -3.59 1.00
N GLY A 289 9.66 -4.73 1.68
CA GLY A 289 9.97 -4.83 3.11
C GLY A 289 11.48 -4.78 3.40
N ALA A 290 11.81 -4.19 4.53
CA ALA A 290 13.14 -4.19 5.14
C ALA A 290 13.08 -4.96 6.46
N ILE A 291 13.74 -6.12 6.52
CA ILE A 291 13.79 -6.97 7.72
C ILE A 291 15.25 -7.12 8.14
N PHE A 292 15.57 -6.52 9.28
CA PHE A 292 16.89 -6.54 9.90
C PHE A 292 16.75 -7.08 11.34
N SER A 293 16.55 -8.39 11.47
CA SER A 293 16.10 -9.03 12.72
C SER A 293 17.06 -8.87 13.89
N ASN A 294 18.37 -8.78 13.62
CA ASN A 294 19.41 -8.69 14.64
C ASN A 294 20.18 -7.35 14.64
N LEU A 295 19.75 -6.37 13.84
CA LEU A 295 20.44 -5.09 13.74
C LEU A 295 20.34 -4.33 15.07
N ILE A 296 21.49 -4.00 15.64
CA ILE A 296 21.61 -3.24 16.90
C ILE A 296 21.90 -1.76 16.59
N TYR A 297 22.72 -1.52 15.56
CA TYR A 297 23.15 -0.19 15.13
C TYR A 297 22.85 0.02 13.65
N ALA A 298 22.20 1.12 13.30
CA ALA A 298 21.84 1.43 11.92
C ALA A 298 22.98 2.06 11.09
N LYS A 299 24.20 2.15 11.65
CA LYS A 299 25.37 2.67 10.94
C LYS A 299 25.55 1.92 9.62
N GLY A 300 25.66 2.65 8.50
CA GLY A 300 25.67 2.10 7.15
C GLY A 300 24.36 2.29 6.38
N LEU A 301 23.27 2.71 7.02
CA LEU A 301 22.02 3.06 6.34
C LEU A 301 21.82 4.57 6.14
N ASN A 302 22.90 5.33 6.19
CA ASN A 302 22.89 6.79 6.20
C ASN A 302 22.22 7.42 4.96
N ASN A 303 22.17 6.72 3.85
CA ASN A 303 21.53 7.18 2.62
C ASN A 303 20.12 6.62 2.40
N LEU A 304 19.62 5.75 3.29
CA LEU A 304 18.30 5.14 3.15
C LEU A 304 17.21 6.21 3.35
N ARG A 305 16.34 6.33 2.35
CA ARG A 305 15.28 7.35 2.32
C ARG A 305 13.87 6.76 2.40
N ASN A 306 13.67 5.64 1.72
CA ASN A 306 12.33 5.08 1.58
C ASN A 306 12.36 3.56 1.75
N ILE A 307 11.39 3.07 2.53
CA ILE A 307 11.01 1.67 2.64
C ILE A 307 9.53 1.63 2.24
N SER A 308 9.20 1.02 1.08
CA SER A 308 7.83 1.12 0.54
C SER A 308 6.82 0.17 1.18
N ALA A 309 7.29 -0.82 1.96
CA ALA A 309 6.45 -1.69 2.76
C ALA A 309 6.90 -1.65 4.23
N GLN A 310 6.95 -2.79 4.91
CA GLN A 310 7.32 -2.86 6.33
C GLN A 310 8.79 -2.55 6.59
N ALA A 311 9.06 -1.89 7.71
CA ALA A 311 10.38 -1.67 8.28
C ALA A 311 10.49 -2.38 9.62
N SER A 312 11.22 -3.49 9.69
CA SER A 312 11.38 -4.31 10.89
C SER A 312 12.81 -4.26 11.41
N PHE A 313 12.98 -3.56 12.52
CA PHE A 313 14.23 -3.40 13.25
C PHE A 313 14.04 -3.71 14.75
N PRO A 314 13.61 -4.94 15.10
CA PRO A 314 13.10 -5.23 16.45
C PRO A 314 14.18 -5.13 17.55
N LYS A 315 15.45 -5.31 17.21
CA LYS A 315 16.58 -5.23 18.17
C LYS A 315 17.38 -3.92 18.07
N LEU A 316 16.94 -2.97 17.23
CA LEU A 316 17.65 -1.71 17.06
C LEU A 316 17.57 -0.89 18.36
N THR A 317 18.74 -0.57 18.92
CA THR A 317 18.85 0.25 20.14
C THR A 317 19.28 1.68 19.84
N ASN A 318 19.92 1.89 18.68
CA ASN A 318 20.38 3.20 18.22
C ASN A 318 20.05 3.36 16.72
N ALA A 319 19.25 4.37 16.38
CA ALA A 319 18.84 4.66 15.02
C ALA A 319 19.79 5.62 14.27
N GLU A 320 20.92 6.01 14.86
CA GLU A 320 21.95 6.78 14.14
C GLU A 320 22.40 6.01 12.89
N GLY A 321 22.21 6.62 11.72
CA GLY A 321 22.34 5.97 10.41
C GLY A 321 21.01 5.95 9.64
N LEU A 322 19.86 6.19 10.27
CA LEU A 322 18.56 6.34 9.60
C LEU A 322 18.16 7.82 9.43
N ASN A 323 19.09 8.75 9.57
CA ASN A 323 18.82 10.20 9.58
C ASN A 323 18.12 10.71 8.32
N ASN A 324 18.26 10.01 7.20
CA ASN A 324 17.64 10.37 5.93
C ASN A 324 16.34 9.58 5.62
N LEU A 325 15.92 8.64 6.50
CA LEU A 325 14.71 7.87 6.30
C LEU A 325 13.48 8.78 6.44
N GLN A 326 12.68 8.88 5.37
CA GLN A 326 11.55 9.79 5.29
C GLN A 326 10.19 9.10 5.30
N TYR A 327 10.15 7.87 4.77
CA TYR A 327 8.91 7.17 4.46
C TYR A 327 9.01 5.68 4.75
N ILE A 328 8.03 5.16 5.47
CA ILE A 328 7.76 3.72 5.67
C ILE A 328 6.33 3.48 5.20
N GLY A 329 6.15 2.60 4.21
CA GLY A 329 4.85 2.41 3.54
C GLY A 329 3.83 1.63 4.35
N ASN A 330 4.27 0.71 5.21
CA ASN A 330 3.43 -0.13 6.05
C ASN A 330 3.90 -0.05 7.51
N TYR A 331 4.07 -1.19 8.19
CA TYR A 331 4.47 -1.29 9.61
C TYR A 331 5.89 -0.79 9.87
N ALA A 332 6.06 -0.09 10.98
CA ALA A 332 7.35 0.33 11.51
C ALA A 332 7.60 -0.35 12.88
N ILE A 333 8.52 -1.30 12.94
CA ILE A 333 8.85 -2.04 14.17
C ILE A 333 10.22 -1.60 14.68
N PHE A 334 10.21 -0.80 15.76
CA PHE A 334 11.37 -0.31 16.49
C PHE A 334 11.24 -0.66 17.99
N ALA A 335 10.84 -1.90 18.29
CA ALA A 335 10.41 -2.31 19.62
C ALA A 335 11.49 -2.19 20.73
N SER A 336 12.78 -2.24 20.38
CA SER A 336 13.88 -2.09 21.35
C SER A 336 14.46 -0.68 21.41
N LEU A 337 14.02 0.24 20.57
CA LEU A 337 14.58 1.58 20.47
C LEU A 337 14.27 2.41 21.71
N LYS A 338 15.29 2.92 22.40
CA LYS A 338 15.14 3.75 23.60
C LYS A 338 15.08 5.25 23.29
N SER A 339 15.74 5.69 22.22
CA SER A 339 15.74 7.06 21.74
C SER A 339 15.55 7.09 20.24
N ALA A 340 14.71 7.98 19.76
CA ALA A 340 14.45 8.14 18.32
C ALA A 340 15.54 8.98 17.60
N LYS A 341 16.60 9.39 18.28
CA LYS A 341 17.72 10.10 17.66
C LYS A 341 18.24 9.30 16.47
N GLY A 342 18.26 9.91 15.29
CA GLY A 342 18.56 9.24 14.02
C GLY A 342 17.36 9.02 13.12
N LEU A 343 16.11 9.30 13.56
CA LEU A 343 14.90 9.27 12.74
C LEU A 343 14.42 10.68 12.35
N ASN A 344 15.30 11.67 12.37
CA ASN A 344 14.99 13.10 12.27
C ASN A 344 14.25 13.50 10.97
N SER A 345 14.38 12.70 9.91
CA SER A 345 13.69 12.97 8.63
C SER A 345 12.40 12.19 8.44
N LEU A 346 12.05 11.26 9.36
CA LEU A 346 10.88 10.39 9.21
C LEU A 346 9.59 11.20 9.31
N LYS A 347 8.77 11.17 8.24
CA LYS A 347 7.56 11.98 8.09
C LYS A 347 6.28 11.16 8.13
N TYR A 348 6.36 9.90 7.70
CA TYR A 348 5.18 9.10 7.41
C TYR A 348 5.39 7.62 7.69
N ILE A 349 4.42 6.99 8.37
CA ILE A 349 4.30 5.55 8.56
C ILE A 349 2.92 5.15 8.08
N GLY A 350 2.85 4.21 7.14
CA GLY A 350 1.64 3.86 6.38
C GLY A 350 0.68 2.90 7.07
N GLU A 351 1.12 2.25 8.14
CA GLU A 351 0.33 1.38 9.00
C GLU A 351 0.79 1.57 10.45
N ASP A 352 0.93 0.50 11.25
CA ASP A 352 1.23 0.61 12.67
C ASP A 352 2.69 0.98 12.96
N ALA A 353 2.89 1.71 14.04
CA ALA A 353 4.18 2.13 14.55
C ALA A 353 4.44 1.58 15.96
N ASN A 354 5.36 0.63 16.08
CA ASN A 354 5.79 0.09 17.36
C ASN A 354 7.07 0.78 17.82
N PHE A 355 6.92 1.69 18.79
CA PHE A 355 7.96 2.35 19.54
C PHE A 355 7.82 2.03 21.06
N SER A 356 7.42 0.81 21.39
CA SER A 356 7.00 0.41 22.75
C SER A 356 8.06 0.61 23.82
N SER A 357 9.35 0.54 23.48
CA SER A 357 10.46 0.77 24.43
C SER A 357 10.99 2.21 24.44
N LEU A 358 10.41 3.11 23.65
CA LEU A 358 10.95 4.47 23.48
C LEU A 358 10.73 5.28 24.78
N ILE A 359 11.81 5.83 25.33
CA ILE A 359 11.79 6.70 26.51
C ILE A 359 12.05 8.18 26.16
N SER A 360 12.52 8.44 24.93
CA SER A 360 12.67 9.79 24.38
C SER A 360 12.33 9.79 22.91
N ALA A 361 11.36 10.63 22.53
CA ALA A 361 10.92 10.81 21.13
C ALA A 361 11.76 11.85 20.36
N GLN A 362 12.78 12.44 20.97
CA GLN A 362 13.71 13.33 20.26
C GLN A 362 14.29 12.63 19.04
N GLY A 363 14.08 13.23 17.85
CA GLY A 363 14.40 12.65 16.57
C GLY A 363 13.17 12.24 15.76
N LEU A 364 11.96 12.28 16.30
CA LEU A 364 10.71 12.16 15.55
C LEU A 364 10.08 13.52 15.21
N ASP A 365 10.83 14.59 15.33
CA ASP A 365 10.36 15.96 15.13
C ASP A 365 9.75 16.21 13.75
N SER A 366 10.09 15.42 12.75
CA SER A 366 9.51 15.51 11.40
C SER A 366 8.27 14.64 11.19
N LEU A 367 7.93 13.73 12.12
CA LEU A 367 6.85 12.76 11.95
C LEU A 367 5.49 13.47 11.99
N GLN A 368 4.70 13.29 10.94
CA GLN A 368 3.41 13.96 10.76
C GLN A 368 2.22 13.00 10.83
N ASN A 369 2.39 11.78 10.31
CA ASN A 369 1.29 10.85 10.18
C ASN A 369 1.73 9.42 10.49
N ILE A 370 0.92 8.74 11.30
CA ILE A 370 0.87 7.28 11.46
C ILE A 370 -0.54 6.88 11.04
N VAL A 371 -0.68 6.01 10.02
CA VAL A 371 -2.01 5.68 9.47
C VAL A 371 -2.71 4.60 10.29
N GLY A 372 -1.97 3.70 10.90
CA GLY A 372 -2.47 2.66 11.81
C GLY A 372 -2.34 3.04 13.27
N GLU A 373 -2.03 2.04 14.11
CA GLU A 373 -1.82 2.19 15.55
C GLU A 373 -0.44 2.80 15.87
N ALA A 374 -0.37 3.55 16.95
CA ALA A 374 0.87 4.10 17.49
C ALA A 374 1.11 3.59 18.91
N ASP A 375 2.14 2.78 19.10
CA ASP A 375 2.55 2.27 20.40
C ASP A 375 3.77 3.03 20.94
N PHE A 376 3.54 3.90 21.90
CA PHE A 376 4.54 4.64 22.66
C PHE A 376 4.47 4.26 24.16
N SER A 377 4.38 2.95 24.44
CA SER A 377 4.06 2.44 25.78
C SER A 377 5.03 2.86 26.88
N SER A 378 6.31 3.06 26.57
CA SER A 378 7.31 3.47 27.58
C SER A 378 7.56 4.97 27.65
N LEU A 379 6.91 5.78 26.81
CA LEU A 379 7.22 7.19 26.67
C LEU A 379 6.61 8.03 27.84
N PRO A 380 7.43 8.68 28.67
CA PRO A 380 6.91 9.51 29.78
C PRO A 380 6.55 10.93 29.34
N GLU A 381 7.19 11.43 28.28
CA GLU A 381 7.00 12.78 27.73
C GLU A 381 7.02 12.73 26.19
N ALA A 382 6.15 13.50 25.53
CA ALA A 382 6.01 13.46 24.08
C ALA A 382 6.94 14.44 23.32
N THR A 383 7.88 15.09 23.99
CA THR A 383 8.84 16.00 23.36
C THR A 383 9.58 15.32 22.21
N GLY A 384 9.47 15.85 21.00
CA GLY A 384 9.95 15.26 19.75
C GLY A 384 8.83 14.78 18.83
N LEU A 385 7.56 14.80 19.27
CA LEU A 385 6.39 14.51 18.43
C LEU A 385 5.64 15.77 17.98
N ASN A 386 6.30 16.93 18.04
CA ASN A 386 5.69 18.25 17.86
C ASN A 386 4.97 18.46 16.53
N ASN A 387 5.31 17.71 15.50
CA ASN A 387 4.68 17.78 14.18
C ASN A 387 3.68 16.63 13.89
N LEU A 388 3.47 15.71 14.85
CA LEU A 388 2.53 14.60 14.67
C LEU A 388 1.09 15.13 14.65
N LYS A 389 0.41 14.97 13.52
CA LYS A 389 -0.95 15.50 13.28
C LYS A 389 -2.03 14.46 13.39
N ASN A 390 -1.72 13.24 12.90
CA ASN A 390 -2.72 12.20 12.76
C ASN A 390 -2.17 10.85 13.20
N ILE A 391 -2.97 10.14 14.01
CA ILE A 391 -2.88 8.70 14.27
C ILE A 391 -4.20 8.12 13.77
N GLY A 392 -4.15 7.26 12.73
CA GLY A 392 -5.36 6.82 12.04
C GLY A 392 -6.17 5.78 12.79
N GLU A 393 -5.54 5.06 13.73
CA GLU A 393 -6.21 4.09 14.58
C GLU A 393 -5.92 4.38 16.07
N HIS A 394 -5.33 3.45 16.82
CA HIS A 394 -5.15 3.58 18.27
C HIS A 394 -3.88 4.37 18.63
N ALA A 395 -3.99 5.26 19.60
CA ALA A 395 -2.88 6.01 20.18
C ALA A 395 -2.58 5.49 21.60
N GLY A 396 -1.52 4.70 21.74
CA GLY A 396 -1.10 4.08 23.00
C GLY A 396 0.01 4.86 23.70
N PHE A 397 -0.35 5.63 24.73
CA PHE A 397 0.57 6.39 25.59
C PHE A 397 0.34 6.08 27.08
N PRO A 398 0.41 4.81 27.52
CA PRO A 398 0.02 4.44 28.87
C PRO A 398 0.89 5.02 29.99
N ASN A 399 2.10 5.48 29.69
CA ASN A 399 3.03 6.05 30.65
C ASN A 399 3.21 7.57 30.52
N LEU A 400 2.52 8.22 29.57
CA LEU A 400 2.63 9.65 29.34
C LEU A 400 1.98 10.43 30.51
N ILE A 401 2.78 11.28 31.14
CA ILE A 401 2.34 12.11 32.29
C ILE A 401 1.95 13.52 31.79
N ASN A 402 2.62 14.01 30.76
CA ASN A 402 2.44 15.33 30.17
C ASN A 402 2.45 15.20 28.64
N ALA A 403 1.45 15.79 27.98
CA ALA A 403 1.30 15.71 26.53
C ALA A 403 2.09 16.78 25.76
N LYS A 404 2.89 17.61 26.43
CA LYS A 404 3.76 18.59 25.77
C LYS A 404 4.62 17.89 24.71
N GLY A 405 4.53 18.36 23.46
CA GLY A 405 5.14 17.75 22.29
C GLY A 405 4.11 17.06 21.38
N LEU A 406 2.83 16.98 21.76
CA LEU A 406 1.73 16.60 20.89
C LEU A 406 0.95 17.83 20.36
N ASP A 407 1.58 18.99 20.39
CA ASP A 407 0.96 20.29 20.11
C ASP A 407 0.30 20.38 18.71
N SER A 408 0.71 19.53 17.77
CA SER A 408 0.11 19.47 16.42
C SER A 408 -0.96 18.39 16.26
N LEU A 409 -1.17 17.52 17.27
CA LEU A 409 -2.06 16.35 17.14
C LEU A 409 -3.52 16.82 17.02
N GLN A 410 -4.16 16.44 15.90
CA GLN A 410 -5.52 16.82 15.55
C GLN A 410 -6.50 15.67 15.62
N ASN A 411 -6.06 14.48 15.20
CA ASN A 411 -6.95 13.34 15.01
C ASN A 411 -6.35 12.04 15.54
N ILE A 412 -7.16 11.29 16.28
CA ILE A 412 -6.96 9.89 16.65
C ILE A 412 -8.18 9.13 16.12
N GLY A 413 -8.00 8.26 15.12
CA GLY A 413 -9.12 7.59 14.46
C GLY A 413 -9.75 6.48 15.29
N GLY A 414 -9.03 5.93 16.25
CA GLY A 414 -9.47 4.86 17.15
C GLY A 414 -9.41 5.27 18.61
N ILE A 415 -8.81 4.41 19.44
CA ILE A 415 -8.71 4.61 20.90
C ILE A 415 -7.61 5.62 21.23
N ALA A 416 -7.92 6.57 22.09
CA ALA A 416 -6.98 7.47 22.75
C ALA A 416 -6.67 6.97 24.16
N TYR A 417 -5.52 6.33 24.37
CA TYR A 417 -5.15 5.69 25.64
C TYR A 417 -4.06 6.46 26.38
N PHE A 418 -4.47 7.36 27.30
CA PHE A 418 -3.64 8.26 28.11
C PHE A 418 -3.96 8.14 29.60
N PRO A 419 -3.95 6.93 30.21
CA PRO A 419 -4.49 6.72 31.56
C PRO A 419 -3.72 7.43 32.67
N LYS A 420 -2.43 7.78 32.46
CA LYS A 420 -1.58 8.48 33.44
C LYS A 420 -1.43 9.97 33.18
N LEU A 421 -2.05 10.52 32.13
CA LEU A 421 -1.94 11.93 31.78
C LEU A 421 -2.59 12.79 32.87
N ILE A 422 -1.82 13.65 33.50
CA ILE A 422 -2.28 14.55 34.58
C ILE A 422 -2.79 15.88 33.99
N THR A 423 -2.12 16.38 32.96
CA THR A 423 -2.48 17.64 32.26
C THR A 423 -2.54 17.38 30.77
N ALA A 424 -3.56 17.93 30.11
CA ALA A 424 -3.72 17.85 28.66
C ALA A 424 -2.94 18.94 27.89
N GLN A 425 -2.06 19.71 28.55
CA GLN A 425 -1.20 20.68 27.87
C GLN A 425 -0.39 19.97 26.78
N GLY A 426 -0.49 20.47 25.53
CA GLY A 426 0.04 19.87 24.33
C GLY A 426 -1.03 19.14 23.49
N LEU A 427 -2.30 19.08 23.94
CA LEU A 427 -3.42 18.55 23.17
C LEU A 427 -4.40 19.63 22.73
N GLU A 428 -3.97 20.89 22.72
CA GLU A 428 -4.81 22.05 22.37
C GLU A 428 -5.40 21.96 20.97
N ASN A 429 -4.75 21.26 20.04
CA ASN A 429 -5.22 21.08 18.67
C ASN A 429 -6.01 19.78 18.42
N LEU A 430 -6.18 18.93 19.45
CA LEU A 430 -6.92 17.67 19.29
C LEU A 430 -8.42 17.95 19.08
N GLN A 431 -8.96 17.49 17.94
CA GLN A 431 -10.34 17.75 17.53
C GLN A 431 -11.20 16.50 17.53
N HIS A 432 -10.60 15.34 17.26
CA HIS A 432 -11.35 14.11 16.99
C HIS A 432 -10.69 12.89 17.63
N ILE A 433 -11.51 12.09 18.34
CA ILE A 433 -11.18 10.75 18.82
C ILE A 433 -12.28 9.83 18.32
N GLY A 434 -11.98 8.93 17.37
CA GLY A 434 -12.99 8.07 16.73
C GLY A 434 -13.46 6.89 17.59
N GLY A 435 -12.75 6.56 18.66
CA GLY A 435 -13.05 5.44 19.54
C GLY A 435 -13.20 5.83 21.00
N TYR A 436 -12.74 4.93 21.89
CA TYR A 436 -12.70 5.15 23.34
C TYR A 436 -11.60 6.14 23.72
N ALA A 437 -11.89 7.03 24.68
CA ALA A 437 -10.93 7.98 25.23
C ALA A 437 -10.65 7.69 26.70
N ASP A 438 -9.41 7.29 27.04
CA ASP A 438 -8.98 7.10 28.42
C ASP A 438 -8.05 8.25 28.87
N PHE A 439 -8.58 9.12 29.71
CA PHE A 439 -7.89 10.20 30.41
C PHE A 439 -8.12 10.07 31.92
N GLY A 440 -8.05 8.85 32.46
CA GLY A 440 -8.46 8.53 33.82
C GLY A 440 -7.73 9.28 34.93
N SER A 441 -6.51 9.79 34.68
CA SER A 441 -5.74 10.59 35.66
C SER A 441 -5.81 12.11 35.42
N LEU A 442 -6.52 12.56 34.36
CA LEU A 442 -6.59 13.98 34.00
C LEU A 442 -7.37 14.76 35.07
N ILE A 443 -6.76 15.83 35.56
CA ILE A 443 -7.35 16.71 36.61
C ILE A 443 -8.04 17.93 35.97
N ASN A 444 -7.48 18.46 34.88
CA ASN A 444 -7.98 19.64 34.17
C ASN A 444 -8.01 19.40 32.66
N ALA A 445 -9.15 19.65 32.03
CA ALA A 445 -9.36 19.45 30.60
C ALA A 445 -9.32 20.75 29.77
N GLU A 446 -8.92 21.90 30.32
CA GLU A 446 -8.95 23.18 29.61
C GLU A 446 -8.21 23.14 28.27
N SER A 447 -7.12 22.40 28.17
CA SER A 447 -6.37 22.22 26.91
C SER A 447 -7.09 21.33 25.88
N LEU A 448 -8.22 20.71 26.20
CA LEU A 448 -9.04 19.95 25.25
C LEU A 448 -10.17 20.78 24.62
N HIS A 449 -10.13 22.11 24.73
CA HIS A 449 -11.20 23.04 24.28
C HIS A 449 -11.52 22.93 22.77
N ASN A 450 -10.62 22.39 21.95
CA ASN A 450 -10.86 22.13 20.53
C ASN A 450 -11.40 20.72 20.24
N LEU A 451 -11.52 19.85 21.25
CA LEU A 451 -12.05 18.51 21.08
C LEU A 451 -13.56 18.58 20.81
N LYS A 452 -13.97 18.12 19.64
CA LYS A 452 -15.36 18.20 19.14
C LYS A 452 -16.09 16.87 19.14
N TYR A 453 -15.34 15.75 19.10
CA TYR A 453 -15.93 14.45 18.92
C TYR A 453 -15.17 13.35 19.66
N ILE A 454 -15.92 12.47 20.34
CA ILE A 454 -15.48 11.19 20.89
C ILE A 454 -16.50 10.15 20.44
N GLY A 455 -16.06 9.16 19.65
CA GLY A 455 -16.94 8.21 18.94
C GLY A 455 -17.53 7.11 19.80
N ARG A 456 -17.06 6.93 21.05
CA ARG A 456 -17.54 5.89 21.97
C ARG A 456 -17.49 6.39 23.41
N ARG A 457 -17.23 5.45 24.37
CA ARG A 457 -17.10 5.75 25.80
C ARG A 457 -15.83 6.59 26.07
N PHE A 458 -15.82 7.27 27.20
CA PHE A 458 -14.67 7.99 27.72
C PHE A 458 -14.48 7.74 29.23
N ASN A 459 -13.26 7.91 29.69
CA ASN A 459 -12.89 7.84 31.09
C ASN A 459 -12.19 9.15 31.52
N PHE A 460 -12.87 9.97 32.32
CA PHE A 460 -12.37 11.20 32.92
C PHE A 460 -12.62 11.19 34.44
N ARG A 461 -12.40 10.05 35.09
CA ARG A 461 -12.84 9.80 36.50
C ARG A 461 -12.25 10.78 37.53
N ASN A 462 -11.07 11.37 37.26
CA ASN A 462 -10.37 12.27 38.19
C ASN A 462 -10.55 13.75 37.80
N LEU A 463 -11.36 14.05 36.81
CA LEU A 463 -11.56 15.40 36.33
C LEU A 463 -12.33 16.22 37.38
N THR A 464 -11.78 17.40 37.77
CA THR A 464 -12.39 18.30 38.76
C THR A 464 -13.27 19.38 38.13
N SER A 465 -13.15 19.60 36.82
CA SER A 465 -13.93 20.60 36.07
C SER A 465 -14.13 20.12 34.63
N ILE A 466 -15.31 20.35 34.06
CA ILE A 466 -15.62 20.07 32.65
C ILE A 466 -15.18 21.20 31.70
N LYS A 467 -14.53 22.24 32.22
CA LYS A 467 -14.02 23.37 31.42
C LYS A 467 -13.06 22.82 30.34
N GLY A 468 -13.30 23.16 29.09
CA GLY A 468 -12.59 22.63 27.92
C GLY A 468 -13.30 21.44 27.25
N LEU A 469 -14.39 20.94 27.78
CA LEU A 469 -15.16 19.82 27.20
C LEU A 469 -16.59 20.24 26.80
N GLU A 470 -16.91 21.55 26.84
CA GLU A 470 -18.28 22.08 26.63
C GLU A 470 -18.82 21.83 25.22
N ASN A 471 -17.94 21.64 24.25
CA ASN A 471 -18.30 21.52 22.83
C ASN A 471 -18.25 20.09 22.29
N ILE A 472 -18.09 19.07 23.17
CA ILE A 472 -17.93 17.69 22.73
C ILE A 472 -19.28 17.10 22.31
N ASN A 473 -19.37 16.60 21.07
CA ASN A 473 -20.44 15.73 20.62
C ASN A 473 -20.08 14.28 20.99
N ILE A 474 -20.94 13.63 21.79
CA ILE A 474 -20.79 12.26 22.25
C ILE A 474 -21.92 11.43 21.66
N ASP A 475 -21.60 10.50 20.75
CA ASP A 475 -22.59 9.65 20.10
C ASP A 475 -23.25 8.63 21.03
N TYR A 476 -22.74 8.41 22.24
CA TYR A 476 -23.30 7.46 23.21
C TYR A 476 -23.03 7.87 24.65
N MET A 477 -24.04 8.41 25.31
CA MET A 477 -24.09 8.42 26.76
C MET A 477 -24.57 7.05 27.25
N ASP A 478 -23.67 6.20 27.73
CA ASP A 478 -24.09 5.06 28.54
C ASP A 478 -24.39 5.56 29.96
N SER A 479 -25.66 5.63 30.27
CA SER A 479 -26.22 6.08 31.54
C SER A 479 -26.07 4.99 32.61
N ASN A 480 -24.84 4.56 32.89
CA ASN A 480 -24.56 3.74 34.06
C ASN A 480 -23.37 4.34 34.85
N ARG A 481 -23.75 5.17 35.81
CA ARG A 481 -22.93 5.49 36.98
C ARG A 481 -22.88 4.28 37.91
#